data_534b27f473e6088faeb41d887d645232
#
_entry.id   534b27f473e6088faeb41d887d645232
#
_cell.length_a   1.000
_cell.length_b   1.000
_cell.length_c   1.000
_cell.angle_alpha   90.00
_cell.angle_beta   90.00
_cell.angle_gamma   90.00
#
_symmetry.space_group_name_H-M   'P 1'
#
loop_
_entity.id
_entity.type
_entity.pdbx_description
1 polymer ?
#
loop_
_entity_poly.entity_id
_entity_poly.type
_entity_poly.pdbx_seq_one_letter_code
_entity_poly.pdbx_strand_id
1 'polypeptide(L)'
;MAVAVVSIPGRVAVNRRMRAIGAVRGDQAGDSEGPVKADPLGSASAFDLLAACLRAGLPMAAAARASAPTAPPVLRAALLRAADLLALGADAATAWERASADAAGSAGAEEVESLARMARRSARSGASLAAAVGELAAQRREAVEDAAVARAERAGVLIGGPLGLCFLPAFVCLGIVPVVIGLADRVLGEGGLL
;
A
#
# COMPACT_ATOMS: atom_id res chain seq x y z
N MET A 1 -47.64 -0.48 15.93
CA MET A 1 -46.97 -1.70 15.44
C MET A 1 -46.24 -1.35 14.14
N ALA A 2 -44.98 -1.10 14.20
CA ALA A 2 -44.14 -0.87 13.00
C ALA A 2 -43.26 -2.09 12.81
N VAL A 3 -43.52 -2.86 11.76
CA VAL A 3 -42.76 -4.05 11.37
C VAL A 3 -41.53 -3.55 10.61
N ALA A 4 -40.33 -3.63 11.22
CA ALA A 4 -39.07 -3.38 10.55
C ALA A 4 -38.77 -4.57 9.62
N VAL A 5 -38.94 -4.38 8.33
CA VAL A 5 -38.49 -5.32 7.30
C VAL A 5 -36.96 -5.31 7.25
N VAL A 6 -36.31 -6.28 7.90
CA VAL A 6 -34.88 -6.53 7.76
C VAL A 6 -34.65 -7.13 6.37
N SER A 7 -34.24 -6.33 5.42
CA SER A 7 -33.77 -6.80 4.12
C SER A 7 -32.44 -7.58 4.28
N ILE A 8 -32.54 -8.90 4.30
CA ILE A 8 -31.38 -9.81 4.25
C ILE A 8 -30.77 -9.70 2.87
N PRO A 9 -29.49 -9.29 2.75
CA PRO A 9 -28.82 -9.22 1.45
C PRO A 9 -28.75 -10.63 0.83
N GLY A 10 -29.32 -10.77 -0.35
CA GLY A 10 -29.47 -12.05 -1.02
C GLY A 10 -28.11 -12.75 -1.25
N ARG A 11 -28.15 -14.08 -1.28
CA ARG A 11 -27.01 -15.00 -1.50
C ARG A 11 -26.06 -14.60 -2.66
N VAL A 12 -26.52 -13.81 -3.60
CA VAL A 12 -25.75 -13.29 -4.75
C VAL A 12 -24.68 -12.26 -4.30
N ALA A 13 -24.99 -11.41 -3.30
CA ALA A 13 -24.03 -10.40 -2.80
C ALA A 13 -22.93 -11.05 -1.96
N VAL A 14 -23.24 -12.10 -1.21
CA VAL A 14 -22.27 -12.88 -0.42
C VAL A 14 -21.33 -13.65 -1.34
N ASN A 15 -21.84 -14.30 -2.39
CA ASN A 15 -21.02 -15.03 -3.37
C ASN A 15 -20.10 -14.11 -4.18
N ARG A 16 -20.52 -12.87 -4.45
CA ARG A 16 -19.65 -11.89 -5.14
C ARG A 16 -18.49 -11.44 -4.25
N ARG A 17 -18.72 -11.30 -2.93
CA ARG A 17 -17.68 -10.97 -1.95
C ARG A 17 -16.74 -12.16 -1.70
N MET A 18 -17.24 -13.39 -1.63
CA MET A 18 -16.40 -14.58 -1.50
C MET A 18 -15.52 -14.83 -2.74
N ARG A 19 -16.02 -14.55 -3.94
CA ARG A 19 -15.19 -14.62 -5.16
C ARG A 19 -14.11 -13.56 -5.17
N ALA A 20 -14.34 -12.37 -4.65
CA ALA A 20 -13.31 -11.33 -4.51
C ALA A 20 -12.20 -11.72 -3.53
N ILE A 21 -12.51 -12.48 -2.47
CA ILE A 21 -11.52 -12.98 -1.50
C ILE A 21 -10.79 -14.22 -2.06
N GLY A 22 -11.48 -15.07 -2.83
CA GLY A 22 -10.87 -16.25 -3.49
C GLY A 22 -9.92 -15.89 -4.63
N ALA A 23 -10.17 -14.80 -5.35
CA ALA A 23 -9.30 -14.31 -6.42
C ALA A 23 -7.93 -13.79 -5.91
N VAL A 24 -7.83 -13.42 -4.63
CA VAL A 24 -6.55 -13.01 -4.00
C VAL A 24 -5.64 -14.21 -3.70
N ARG A 25 -6.16 -15.45 -3.71
CA ARG A 25 -5.42 -16.64 -3.28
C ARG A 25 -5.13 -17.65 -4.42
N GLY A 26 -5.59 -17.40 -5.63
CA GLY A 26 -5.57 -18.36 -6.74
C GLY A 26 -4.65 -18.05 -7.92
N ASP A 27 -3.95 -16.91 -7.95
CA ASP A 27 -3.27 -16.46 -9.16
C ASP A 27 -1.73 -16.46 -9.01
N GLN A 28 -1.16 -17.63 -8.79
CA GLN A 28 0.28 -17.87 -8.96
C GLN A 28 0.57 -18.89 -10.05
N ALA A 29 -0.27 -19.01 -11.06
CA ALA A 29 0.08 -19.76 -12.29
C ALA A 29 -0.85 -19.35 -13.43
N GLY A 30 -0.34 -18.60 -14.38
CA GLY A 30 -1.01 -18.38 -15.66
C GLY A 30 -0.87 -16.95 -16.17
N ASP A 31 -0.15 -16.79 -17.27
CA ASP A 31 -0.08 -15.59 -18.10
C ASP A 31 -1.46 -14.98 -18.33
N SER A 32 -1.73 -13.85 -17.69
CA SER A 32 -2.81 -12.96 -18.08
C SER A 32 -2.27 -11.54 -18.06
N GLU A 33 -2.07 -10.97 -19.26
CA GLU A 33 -1.85 -9.56 -19.57
C GLU A 33 -3.07 -8.71 -19.18
N GLY A 34 -3.35 -8.64 -17.87
CA GLY A 34 -4.12 -7.56 -17.29
C GLY A 34 -3.16 -6.51 -16.74
N PRO A 35 -3.57 -5.26 -16.48
CA PRO A 35 -2.68 -4.27 -15.86
C PRO A 35 -2.16 -4.88 -14.55
N VAL A 36 -0.89 -5.30 -14.58
CA VAL A 36 -0.18 -5.92 -13.45
C VAL A 36 -0.29 -4.91 -12.31
N LYS A 37 -1.14 -5.23 -11.34
CA LYS A 37 -1.22 -4.46 -10.11
C LYS A 37 0.18 -4.48 -9.52
N ALA A 38 0.87 -3.36 -9.61
CA ALA A 38 2.26 -3.24 -9.19
C ALA A 38 2.38 -3.87 -7.79
N ASP A 39 3.19 -4.93 -7.68
CA ASP A 39 3.48 -5.55 -6.39
C ASP A 39 4.24 -4.52 -5.56
N PRO A 40 3.64 -3.95 -4.49
CA PRO A 40 4.27 -2.90 -3.72
C PRO A 40 5.55 -3.38 -3.01
N LEU A 41 5.74 -4.69 -2.84
CA LEU A 41 6.94 -5.29 -2.26
C LEU A 41 7.98 -5.69 -3.33
N GLY A 42 7.62 -5.72 -4.61
CA GLY A 42 8.52 -6.09 -5.68
C GLY A 42 9.75 -5.18 -5.79
N SER A 43 9.58 -3.87 -5.60
CA SER A 43 10.69 -2.91 -5.56
C SER A 43 11.61 -3.15 -4.36
N ALA A 44 11.03 -3.39 -3.17
CA ALA A 44 11.81 -3.67 -1.96
C ALA A 44 12.64 -4.95 -2.10
N SER A 45 12.05 -6.01 -2.65
CA SER A 45 12.74 -7.28 -2.89
C SER A 45 13.88 -7.15 -3.89
N ALA A 46 13.69 -6.35 -4.95
CA ALA A 46 14.73 -6.07 -5.93
C ALA A 46 15.91 -5.28 -5.32
N PHE A 47 15.61 -4.30 -4.47
CA PHE A 47 16.64 -3.52 -3.76
C PHE A 47 17.40 -4.36 -2.74
N ASP A 48 16.74 -5.27 -2.01
CA ASP A 48 17.43 -6.18 -1.11
C ASP A 48 18.38 -7.11 -1.84
N LEU A 49 17.94 -7.69 -2.95
CA LEU A 49 18.78 -8.56 -3.75
C LEU A 49 19.97 -7.79 -4.33
N LEU A 50 19.72 -6.57 -4.83
CA LEU A 50 20.80 -5.67 -5.30
C LEU A 50 21.80 -5.37 -4.19
N ALA A 51 21.32 -4.99 -3.00
CA ALA A 51 22.18 -4.73 -1.84
C ALA A 51 22.97 -5.97 -1.40
N ALA A 52 22.36 -7.16 -1.42
CA ALA A 52 23.01 -8.41 -1.11
C ALA A 52 24.12 -8.75 -2.11
N CYS A 53 23.84 -8.61 -3.41
CA CYS A 53 24.84 -8.79 -4.47
C CYS A 53 26.04 -7.84 -4.31
N LEU A 54 25.76 -6.56 -4.02
CA LEU A 54 26.82 -5.56 -3.80
C LEU A 54 27.64 -5.84 -2.54
N ARG A 55 27.01 -6.28 -1.44
CA ARG A 55 27.73 -6.72 -0.21
C ARG A 55 28.58 -7.95 -0.46
N ALA A 56 28.15 -8.84 -1.36
CA ALA A 56 28.95 -9.99 -1.77
C ALA A 56 30.12 -9.61 -2.70
N GLY A 57 30.28 -8.33 -3.07
CA GLY A 57 31.36 -7.83 -3.90
C GLY A 57 31.12 -7.96 -5.41
N LEU A 58 29.89 -8.24 -5.85
CA LEU A 58 29.59 -8.24 -7.28
C LEU A 58 29.77 -6.84 -7.87
N PRO A 59 30.32 -6.72 -9.09
CA PRO A 59 30.32 -5.46 -9.83
C PRO A 59 28.88 -4.95 -10.02
N MET A 60 28.70 -3.63 -10.01
CA MET A 60 27.39 -3.00 -10.13
C MET A 60 26.57 -3.51 -11.32
N ALA A 61 27.20 -3.69 -12.49
CA ALA A 61 26.54 -4.21 -13.67
C ALA A 61 25.98 -5.63 -13.47
N ALA A 62 26.75 -6.50 -12.81
CA ALA A 62 26.34 -7.87 -12.51
C ALA A 62 25.23 -7.89 -11.44
N ALA A 63 25.36 -7.09 -10.40
CA ALA A 63 24.37 -6.96 -9.33
C ALA A 63 23.03 -6.43 -9.86
N ALA A 64 23.04 -5.40 -10.70
CA ALA A 64 21.84 -4.86 -11.35
C ALA A 64 21.16 -5.90 -12.26
N ARG A 65 21.95 -6.65 -13.05
CA ARG A 65 21.42 -7.70 -13.91
C ARG A 65 20.82 -8.85 -13.11
N ALA A 66 21.44 -9.25 -12.00
CA ALA A 66 20.94 -10.32 -11.14
C ALA A 66 19.65 -9.95 -10.41
N SER A 67 19.48 -8.69 -10.01
CA SER A 67 18.27 -8.22 -9.31
C SER A 67 17.11 -7.86 -10.24
N ALA A 68 17.38 -7.63 -11.52
CA ALA A 68 16.35 -7.23 -12.50
C ALA A 68 15.13 -8.19 -12.58
N PRO A 69 15.27 -9.55 -12.55
CA PRO A 69 14.10 -10.44 -12.65
C PRO A 69 13.07 -10.28 -11.53
N THR A 70 13.50 -9.86 -10.33
CA THR A 70 12.60 -9.66 -9.18
C THR A 70 11.93 -8.29 -9.16
N ALA A 71 12.38 -7.38 -10.01
CA ALA A 71 11.93 -5.99 -10.05
C ALA A 71 10.61 -5.82 -10.85
N PRO A 72 9.76 -4.85 -10.46
CA PRO A 72 8.66 -4.39 -11.29
C PRO A 72 9.13 -3.95 -12.69
N PRO A 73 8.25 -3.96 -13.71
CA PRO A 73 8.65 -3.78 -15.11
C PRO A 73 9.52 -2.56 -15.39
N VAL A 74 9.16 -1.40 -14.85
CA VAL A 74 9.90 -0.13 -15.06
C VAL A 74 11.27 -0.17 -14.39
N LEU A 75 11.34 -0.64 -13.13
CA LEU A 75 12.59 -0.79 -12.40
C LEU A 75 13.49 -1.86 -13.05
N ARG A 76 12.90 -2.95 -13.54
CA ARG A 76 13.61 -4.00 -14.29
C ARG A 76 14.29 -3.44 -15.54
N ALA A 77 13.55 -2.68 -16.35
CA ALA A 77 14.08 -2.07 -17.56
C ALA A 77 15.25 -1.11 -17.23
N ALA A 78 15.09 -0.30 -16.17
CA ALA A 78 16.13 0.62 -15.72
C ALA A 78 17.38 -0.11 -15.19
N LEU A 79 17.22 -1.19 -14.41
CA LEU A 79 18.33 -2.02 -13.93
C LEU A 79 19.10 -2.66 -15.09
N LEU A 80 18.40 -3.22 -16.08
CA LEU A 80 19.03 -3.80 -17.27
C LEU A 80 19.73 -2.73 -18.09
N ARG A 81 19.10 -1.59 -18.31
CA ARG A 81 19.68 -0.46 -19.04
C ARG A 81 20.97 0.06 -18.39
N ALA A 82 20.93 0.27 -17.06
CA ALA A 82 22.13 0.67 -16.32
C ALA A 82 23.22 -0.42 -16.38
N ALA A 83 22.86 -1.70 -16.24
CA ALA A 83 23.79 -2.81 -16.33
C ALA A 83 24.50 -2.89 -17.69
N ASP A 84 23.75 -2.68 -18.78
CA ASP A 84 24.34 -2.70 -20.13
C ASP A 84 25.29 -1.53 -20.37
N LEU A 85 24.93 -0.32 -19.95
CA LEU A 85 25.81 0.86 -20.05
C LEU A 85 27.08 0.69 -19.23
N LEU A 86 26.96 0.18 -18.00
CA LEU A 86 28.10 -0.10 -17.12
C LEU A 86 29.02 -1.18 -17.69
N ALA A 87 28.45 -2.23 -18.30
CA ALA A 87 29.22 -3.30 -18.95
C ALA A 87 29.98 -2.80 -20.18
N LEU A 88 29.46 -1.78 -20.87
CA LEU A 88 30.14 -1.07 -21.97
C LEU A 88 31.21 -0.06 -21.50
N GLY A 89 31.40 0.07 -20.18
CA GLY A 89 32.39 0.98 -19.62
C GLY A 89 31.89 2.41 -19.40
N ALA A 90 30.57 2.65 -19.47
CA ALA A 90 30.05 3.97 -19.13
C ALA A 90 30.30 4.28 -17.65
N ASP A 91 30.52 5.58 -17.34
CA ASP A 91 30.58 6.07 -15.98
C ASP A 91 29.24 5.80 -15.25
N ALA A 92 29.34 5.44 -13.97
CA ALA A 92 28.17 5.07 -13.17
C ALA A 92 27.12 6.20 -13.09
N ALA A 93 27.56 7.47 -12.97
CA ALA A 93 26.65 8.59 -12.93
C ALA A 93 25.86 8.72 -14.23
N THR A 94 26.53 8.63 -15.36
CA THR A 94 25.94 8.69 -16.71
C THR A 94 25.01 7.50 -16.98
N ALA A 95 25.40 6.29 -16.58
CA ALA A 95 24.58 5.09 -16.78
C ALA A 95 23.24 5.19 -16.04
N TRP A 96 23.26 5.61 -14.78
CA TRP A 96 22.06 5.77 -13.96
C TRP A 96 21.23 6.99 -14.36
N GLU A 97 21.84 8.07 -14.82
CA GLU A 97 21.12 9.23 -15.35
C GLU A 97 20.30 8.87 -16.59
N ARG A 98 20.88 8.12 -17.51
CA ARG A 98 20.16 7.65 -18.71
C ARG A 98 19.04 6.68 -18.35
N ALA A 99 19.32 5.72 -17.45
CA ALA A 99 18.29 4.77 -17.01
C ALA A 99 17.11 5.46 -16.33
N SER A 100 17.33 6.51 -15.54
CA SER A 100 16.26 7.29 -14.92
C SER A 100 15.53 8.18 -15.92
N ALA A 101 16.20 8.74 -16.89
CA ALA A 101 15.57 9.52 -17.96
C ALA A 101 14.64 8.65 -18.85
N ASP A 102 15.08 7.42 -19.19
CA ASP A 102 14.27 6.47 -19.94
C ASP A 102 13.01 6.03 -19.18
N ALA A 103 13.03 6.03 -17.83
CA ALA A 103 11.92 5.69 -16.97
C ALA A 103 10.96 6.86 -16.69
N ALA A 104 11.33 8.08 -17.04
CA ALA A 104 10.58 9.28 -16.71
C ALA A 104 9.13 9.23 -17.22
N GLY A 105 8.19 9.65 -16.37
CA GLY A 105 6.76 9.63 -16.71
C GLY A 105 6.08 8.27 -16.59
N SER A 106 6.81 7.20 -16.27
CA SER A 106 6.24 5.86 -16.08
C SER A 106 5.79 5.63 -14.62
N ALA A 107 4.83 4.75 -14.41
CA ALA A 107 4.47 4.29 -13.07
C ALA A 107 5.65 3.53 -12.46
N GLY A 108 6.28 4.07 -11.40
CA GLY A 108 7.51 3.55 -10.79
C GLY A 108 8.78 4.32 -11.14
N ALA A 109 8.69 5.44 -11.87
CA ALA A 109 9.81 6.33 -12.15
C ALA A 109 10.48 6.86 -10.86
N GLU A 110 9.72 7.05 -9.80
CA GLU A 110 10.21 7.53 -8.50
C GLU A 110 11.22 6.55 -7.87
N GLU A 111 10.96 5.25 -7.94
CA GLU A 111 11.87 4.22 -7.46
C GLU A 111 13.19 4.22 -8.23
N VAL A 112 13.10 4.35 -9.56
CA VAL A 112 14.28 4.42 -10.43
C VAL A 112 15.09 5.67 -10.13
N GLU A 113 14.45 6.82 -10.00
CA GLU A 113 15.12 8.09 -9.67
C GLU A 113 15.79 8.06 -8.29
N SER A 114 15.13 7.43 -7.30
CA SER A 114 15.70 7.27 -5.96
C SER A 114 16.98 6.43 -6.00
N LEU A 115 16.95 5.30 -6.70
CA LEU A 115 18.11 4.44 -6.91
C LEU A 115 19.22 5.16 -7.69
N ALA A 116 18.87 5.87 -8.77
CA ALA A 116 19.80 6.61 -9.59
C ALA A 116 20.50 7.73 -8.79
N ARG A 117 19.77 8.46 -7.96
CA ARG A 117 20.36 9.49 -7.06
C ARG A 117 21.35 8.87 -6.08
N MET A 118 21.02 7.73 -5.47
CA MET A 118 21.91 7.04 -4.53
C MET A 118 23.16 6.53 -5.23
N ALA A 119 23.03 5.90 -6.40
CA ALA A 119 24.14 5.40 -7.18
C ALA A 119 25.11 6.53 -7.60
N ARG A 120 24.58 7.67 -8.07
CA ARG A 120 25.38 8.85 -8.41
C ARG A 120 26.10 9.44 -7.19
N ARG A 121 25.43 9.49 -6.04
CA ARG A 121 26.03 9.99 -4.80
C ARG A 121 27.14 9.06 -4.33
N SER A 122 26.92 7.75 -4.32
CA SER A 122 27.92 6.76 -3.95
C SER A 122 29.16 6.80 -4.87
N ALA A 123 28.96 6.93 -6.18
CA ALA A 123 30.04 7.06 -7.14
C ALA A 123 30.94 8.28 -6.88
N ARG A 124 30.38 9.39 -6.39
CA ARG A 124 31.12 10.63 -6.07
C ARG A 124 31.81 10.59 -4.72
N SER A 125 31.20 9.99 -3.71
CA SER A 125 31.67 10.02 -2.32
C SER A 125 32.46 8.79 -1.90
N GLY A 126 32.49 7.71 -2.71
CA GLY A 126 33.07 6.43 -2.33
C GLY A 126 32.29 5.73 -1.21
N ALA A 127 31.10 6.24 -0.83
CA ALA A 127 30.27 5.63 0.19
C ALA A 127 29.68 4.30 -0.29
N SER A 128 29.40 3.39 0.66
CA SER A 128 28.85 2.08 0.35
C SER A 128 27.45 2.19 -0.25
N LEU A 129 27.34 1.96 -1.55
CA LEU A 129 26.05 1.88 -2.24
C LEU A 129 25.18 0.73 -1.69
N ALA A 130 25.81 -0.37 -1.30
CA ALA A 130 25.11 -1.52 -0.74
C ALA A 130 24.31 -1.18 0.53
N ALA A 131 24.89 -0.33 1.41
CA ALA A 131 24.18 0.16 2.59
C ALA A 131 23.02 1.08 2.22
N ALA A 132 23.23 2.04 1.31
CA ALA A 132 22.20 2.97 0.89
C ALA A 132 21.03 2.29 0.16
N VAL A 133 21.29 1.27 -0.65
CA VAL A 133 20.23 0.47 -1.31
C VAL A 133 19.47 -0.39 -0.31
N GLY A 134 20.17 -0.94 0.70
CA GLY A 134 19.52 -1.68 1.79
C GLY A 134 18.58 -0.79 2.61
N GLU A 135 18.98 0.45 2.88
CA GLU A 135 18.14 1.46 3.52
C GLU A 135 16.89 1.78 2.67
N LEU A 136 17.07 1.95 1.37
CA LEU A 136 15.96 2.17 0.45
C LEU A 136 14.96 1.01 0.46
N ALA A 137 15.45 -0.24 0.53
CA ALA A 137 14.60 -1.42 0.66
C ALA A 137 13.76 -1.38 1.94
N ALA A 138 14.37 -1.02 3.08
CA ALA A 138 13.69 -0.89 4.37
C ALA A 138 12.60 0.20 4.33
N GLN A 139 12.92 1.38 3.80
CA GLN A 139 11.97 2.48 3.65
C GLN A 139 10.77 2.10 2.77
N ARG A 140 10.99 1.32 1.72
CA ARG A 140 9.87 0.85 0.86
C ARG A 140 8.96 -0.14 1.56
N ARG A 141 9.50 -1.01 2.43
CA ARG A 141 8.67 -1.91 3.25
C ARG A 141 7.83 -1.13 4.25
N GLU A 142 8.45 -0.21 4.96
CA GLU A 142 7.77 0.65 5.92
C GLU A 142 6.60 1.42 5.26
N ALA A 143 6.85 2.01 4.10
CA ALA A 143 5.81 2.71 3.34
C ALA A 143 4.63 1.79 2.92
N VAL A 144 4.89 0.51 2.63
CA VAL A 144 3.85 -0.48 2.32
C VAL A 144 3.06 -0.84 3.58
N GLU A 145 3.74 -1.01 4.71
CA GLU A 145 3.11 -1.30 6.00
C GLU A 145 2.23 -0.13 6.45
N ASP A 146 2.73 1.09 6.40
CA ASP A 146 1.97 2.31 6.72
C ASP A 146 0.72 2.46 5.83
N ALA A 147 0.88 2.21 4.53
CA ALA A 147 -0.26 2.23 3.61
C ALA A 147 -1.28 1.11 3.90
N ALA A 148 -0.87 -0.02 4.44
CA ALA A 148 -1.77 -1.09 4.86
C ALA A 148 -2.53 -0.72 6.13
N VAL A 149 -1.85 -0.17 7.14
CA VAL A 149 -2.44 0.35 8.39
C VAL A 149 -3.46 1.44 8.08
N ALA A 150 -3.09 2.45 7.28
CA ALA A 150 -4.01 3.54 6.91
C ALA A 150 -5.27 3.04 6.18
N ARG A 151 -5.17 1.95 5.40
CA ARG A 151 -6.35 1.33 4.77
C ARG A 151 -7.23 0.60 5.79
N ALA A 152 -6.64 -0.07 6.77
CA ALA A 152 -7.35 -0.76 7.83
C ALA A 152 -8.11 0.24 8.72
N GLU A 153 -7.49 1.35 9.10
CA GLU A 153 -8.11 2.43 9.88
C GLU A 153 -9.32 3.03 9.16
N ARG A 154 -9.19 3.34 7.87
CA ARG A 154 -10.32 3.83 7.06
C ARG A 154 -11.47 2.84 6.99
N ALA A 155 -11.19 1.54 6.90
CA ALA A 155 -12.22 0.51 6.93
C ALA A 155 -12.95 0.47 8.28
N GLY A 156 -12.25 0.67 9.39
CA GLY A 156 -12.82 0.77 10.74
C GLY A 156 -13.82 1.92 10.87
N VAL A 157 -13.48 3.10 10.35
CA VAL A 157 -14.36 4.29 10.36
C VAL A 157 -15.62 4.05 9.50
N LEU A 158 -15.47 3.40 8.33
CA LEU A 158 -16.59 3.09 7.44
C LEU A 158 -17.59 2.09 8.05
N ILE A 159 -17.14 1.22 8.95
CA ILE A 159 -17.99 0.27 9.67
C ILE A 159 -18.61 0.93 10.91
N GLY A 160 -17.84 1.69 11.67
CA GLY A 160 -18.26 2.36 12.90
C GLY A 160 -19.24 3.51 12.67
N GLY A 161 -19.11 4.24 11.57
CA GLY A 161 -19.96 5.39 11.23
C GLY A 161 -21.45 5.05 11.15
N PRO A 162 -21.88 4.10 10.29
CA PRO A 162 -23.27 3.69 10.19
C PRO A 162 -23.82 3.10 11.50
N LEU A 163 -23.01 2.36 12.22
CA LEU A 163 -23.40 1.75 13.50
C LEU A 163 -23.68 2.83 14.55
N GLY A 164 -22.79 3.82 14.68
CA GLY A 164 -22.97 4.95 15.59
C GLY A 164 -24.19 5.80 15.25
N LEU A 165 -24.39 6.07 13.95
CA LEU A 165 -25.52 6.85 13.47
C LEU A 165 -26.88 6.14 13.71
N CYS A 166 -26.91 4.81 13.63
CA CYS A 166 -28.11 4.01 13.90
C CYS A 166 -28.36 3.87 15.41
N PHE A 167 -27.31 3.74 16.20
CA PHE A 167 -27.42 3.51 17.65
C PHE A 167 -27.85 4.78 18.41
N LEU A 168 -27.42 5.97 17.98
CA LEU A 168 -27.70 7.23 18.62
C LEU A 168 -29.21 7.54 18.71
N PRO A 169 -30.00 7.51 17.62
CA PRO A 169 -31.45 7.74 17.69
C PRO A 169 -32.16 6.65 18.48
N ALA A 170 -31.75 5.39 18.39
CA ALA A 170 -32.31 4.32 19.18
C ALA A 170 -32.12 4.53 20.70
N PHE A 171 -30.92 4.96 21.10
CA PHE A 171 -30.61 5.29 22.49
C PHE A 171 -31.44 6.47 23.01
N VAL A 172 -31.60 7.51 22.19
CA VAL A 172 -32.44 8.67 22.55
C VAL A 172 -33.90 8.24 22.74
N CYS A 173 -34.46 7.49 21.79
CA CYS A 173 -35.85 7.07 21.85
C CYS A 173 -36.16 6.08 23.00
N LEU A 174 -35.27 5.14 23.26
CA LEU A 174 -35.49 4.09 24.26
C LEU A 174 -34.97 4.47 25.66
N GLY A 175 -33.95 5.32 25.75
CA GLY A 175 -33.27 5.69 26.99
C GLY A 175 -33.72 7.06 27.52
N ILE A 176 -33.61 8.10 26.71
CA ILE A 176 -33.82 9.48 27.17
C ILE A 176 -35.28 9.87 27.19
N VAL A 177 -36.04 9.54 26.15
CA VAL A 177 -37.45 9.95 26.02
C VAL A 177 -38.32 9.43 27.18
N PRO A 178 -38.27 8.14 27.58
CA PRO A 178 -39.07 7.69 28.71
C PRO A 178 -38.70 8.32 30.04
N VAL A 179 -37.42 8.60 30.26
CA VAL A 179 -36.95 9.27 31.48
C VAL A 179 -37.44 10.71 31.54
N VAL A 180 -37.41 11.44 30.44
CA VAL A 180 -37.89 12.83 30.36
C VAL A 180 -39.39 12.89 30.55
N ILE A 181 -40.15 11.98 29.95
CA ILE A 181 -41.61 11.89 30.14
C ILE A 181 -41.94 11.60 31.61
N GLY A 182 -41.29 10.58 32.20
CA GLY A 182 -41.51 10.23 33.61
C GLY A 182 -41.16 11.33 34.60
N LEU A 183 -40.11 12.16 34.28
CA LEU A 183 -39.76 13.32 35.09
C LEU A 183 -40.78 14.45 34.90
N ALA A 184 -41.23 14.70 33.69
CA ALA A 184 -42.24 15.70 33.38
C ALA A 184 -43.57 15.39 34.09
N ASP A 185 -44.02 14.13 34.06
CA ASP A 185 -45.23 13.68 34.76
C ASP A 185 -45.14 13.90 36.29
N ARG A 186 -43.96 13.67 36.87
CA ARG A 186 -43.78 13.92 38.33
C ARG A 186 -43.79 15.41 38.67
N VAL A 187 -43.14 16.24 37.85
CA VAL A 187 -43.06 17.70 38.14
C VAL A 187 -44.39 18.39 37.85
N LEU A 188 -45.11 17.98 36.83
CA LEU A 188 -46.39 18.58 36.46
C LEU A 188 -47.57 17.97 37.26
N GLY A 189 -47.48 16.69 37.66
CA GLY A 189 -48.50 16.04 38.48
C GLY A 189 -48.51 16.45 39.94
N GLU A 190 -47.39 16.82 40.55
CA GLU A 190 -47.31 17.35 41.91
C GLU A 190 -47.63 18.85 42.02
N GLY A 191 -47.64 19.59 40.87
CA GLY A 191 -48.05 21.00 40.84
C GLY A 191 -49.55 21.26 40.78
N GLY A 192 -50.36 20.23 40.83
CA GLY A 192 -51.84 20.29 40.71
C GLY A 192 -52.60 20.25 42.01
N LEU A 193 -52.03 20.77 43.15
CA LEU A 193 -52.76 20.99 44.38
C LEU A 193 -52.69 22.47 44.78
N LEU A 194 -53.51 23.29 44.16
CA LEU A 194 -54.07 24.54 44.71
C LEU A 194 -55.52 24.63 44.30
#